data_a1a05eaca87217e9d7e72156d946b078
#
_entry.id   a1a05eaca87217e9d7e72156d946b078
#
_cell.length_a   1.000
_cell.length_b   1.000
_cell.length_c   1.000
_cell.angle_alpha   90.00
_cell.angle_beta   90.00
_cell.angle_gamma   90.00
#
_symmetry.space_group_name_H-M   'P 1'
#
loop_
_entity.id
_entity.type
_entity.pdbx_description
1 polymer ?
#
loop_
_entity_poly.entity_id
_entity_poly.type
_entity_poly.pdbx_seq_one_letter_code
_entity_poly.pdbx_strand_id
1 'polypeptide(L)'
;MSKIIFHIDVNSAFLSWSAVEKLKNGNQVDLREIPSIIGGDEASRHGIVLAKSVSAKRYGVTTGEPIAQALRKCANLVMEPPNHKMYREYSRRLMEYFKTYTPDLEQLSVDECFLDYTPIAHLYGEPVAFANRLKNEIKETFGFTVNVGISEVKILAKMASDFEKPDKVHTLWKSEIRQKMWPLPVSELYMVGKSSLPKLRNLGIHTIGDLAQMNPEILEAHLKSFGKLIWQNANGIGSDVVESEETAAKGVGNSTTLREDVTDVQTAKKVLLELSESVSGRLRKSGFFAGNVAVEIKYSDFTKCSHQAPFLTPTNSTGKIYELSCRLFEELWNGAPIRLLGIRTSKLQDENEPVQMSLFDLDFSKEVKTEQSFTKGPNREKLEKLDKAMDDIKKRFGDGAIVRGSSLIKEKQSLSAQEE
;
A
#
# COMPACT_ATOMS: atom_id res chain seq x y z
N MET A 1 -31.70 -5.59 -15.38
CA MET A 1 -31.65 -5.84 -13.92
C MET A 1 -30.72 -4.81 -13.31
N SER A 2 -31.04 -4.27 -12.14
CA SER A 2 -30.11 -3.40 -11.40
C SER A 2 -28.88 -4.21 -10.98
N LYS A 3 -27.69 -3.59 -10.96
CA LYS A 3 -26.47 -4.23 -10.47
C LYS A 3 -26.58 -4.56 -8.98
N ILE A 4 -25.94 -5.65 -8.56
CA ILE A 4 -25.84 -6.05 -7.16
C ILE A 4 -24.36 -6.31 -6.89
N ILE A 5 -23.74 -5.41 -6.14
CA ILE A 5 -22.31 -5.44 -5.83
C ILE A 5 -22.13 -5.72 -4.34
N PHE A 6 -21.30 -6.67 -4.01
CA PHE A 6 -20.84 -6.90 -2.66
C PHE A 6 -19.49 -6.25 -2.44
N HIS A 7 -19.31 -5.60 -1.30
CA HIS A 7 -18.00 -5.28 -0.74
C HIS A 7 -17.75 -6.21 0.44
N ILE A 8 -16.67 -6.98 0.39
CA ILE A 8 -16.31 -7.95 1.42
C ILE A 8 -15.00 -7.50 2.07
N ASP A 9 -15.00 -7.41 3.41
CA ASP A 9 -13.88 -6.87 4.20
C ASP A 9 -13.60 -7.78 5.40
N VAL A 10 -12.35 -8.22 5.55
CA VAL A 10 -11.92 -9.12 6.63
C VAL A 10 -11.80 -8.34 7.95
N ASN A 11 -12.50 -8.80 8.96
CA ASN A 11 -12.49 -8.14 10.27
C ASN A 11 -11.10 -8.22 10.94
N SER A 12 -10.44 -7.06 11.11
CA SER A 12 -9.10 -6.96 11.72
C SER A 12 -8.10 -7.95 11.10
N ALA A 13 -7.99 -7.97 9.78
CA ALA A 13 -7.34 -8.99 8.97
C ALA A 13 -6.01 -9.51 9.55
N PHE A 14 -5.02 -8.65 9.77
CA PHE A 14 -3.71 -9.07 10.25
C PHE A 14 -3.76 -9.76 11.61
N LEU A 15 -4.60 -9.26 12.52
CA LEU A 15 -4.79 -9.88 13.82
C LEU A 15 -5.52 -11.22 13.70
N SER A 16 -6.60 -11.27 12.91
CA SER A 16 -7.40 -12.47 12.72
C SER A 16 -6.60 -13.59 12.07
N TRP A 17 -5.81 -13.27 11.04
CA TRP A 17 -4.95 -14.25 10.39
C TRP A 17 -3.82 -14.74 11.31
N SER A 18 -3.19 -13.84 12.09
CA SER A 18 -2.19 -14.23 13.09
C SER A 18 -2.79 -15.13 14.18
N ALA A 19 -4.01 -14.81 14.64
CA ALA A 19 -4.71 -15.61 15.64
C ALA A 19 -5.00 -17.04 15.13
N VAL A 20 -5.56 -17.13 13.90
CA VAL A 20 -5.85 -18.43 13.26
C VAL A 20 -4.57 -19.26 13.08
N GLU A 21 -3.49 -18.66 12.64
CA GLU A 21 -2.22 -19.36 12.43
C GLU A 21 -1.64 -19.87 13.77
N LYS A 22 -1.68 -19.06 14.81
CA LYS A 22 -1.25 -19.48 16.16
C LYS A 22 -2.06 -20.63 16.72
N LEU A 23 -3.40 -20.57 16.62
CA LEU A 23 -4.27 -21.64 17.07
C LEU A 23 -4.00 -22.95 16.32
N LYS A 24 -3.77 -22.89 14.98
CA LYS A 24 -3.37 -24.07 14.18
C LYS A 24 -2.03 -24.66 14.65
N ASN A 25 -1.12 -23.84 15.12
CA ASN A 25 0.18 -24.24 15.63
C ASN A 25 0.14 -24.65 17.13
N GLY A 26 -1.05 -24.87 17.71
CA GLY A 26 -1.24 -25.38 19.06
C GLY A 26 -1.24 -24.34 20.18
N ASN A 27 -1.26 -23.05 19.86
CA ASN A 27 -1.43 -22.01 20.88
C ASN A 27 -2.85 -22.11 21.49
N GLN A 28 -2.94 -21.98 22.81
CA GLN A 28 -4.22 -22.07 23.53
C GLN A 28 -4.94 -20.72 23.63
N VAL A 29 -4.24 -19.61 23.36
CA VAL A 29 -4.78 -18.25 23.52
C VAL A 29 -5.14 -17.68 22.15
N ASP A 30 -6.43 -17.33 21.99
CA ASP A 30 -6.89 -16.59 20.82
C ASP A 30 -6.63 -15.09 21.01
N LEU A 31 -5.77 -14.53 20.14
CA LEU A 31 -5.44 -13.10 20.17
C LEU A 31 -6.66 -12.19 20.00
N ARG A 32 -7.75 -12.69 19.38
CA ARG A 32 -8.97 -11.89 19.16
C ARG A 32 -9.79 -11.68 20.42
N GLU A 33 -9.66 -12.56 21.39
CA GLU A 33 -10.44 -12.54 22.65
C GLU A 33 -9.77 -11.71 23.76
N ILE A 34 -8.47 -11.49 23.68
CA ILE A 34 -7.68 -10.73 24.65
C ILE A 34 -7.30 -9.36 24.11
N PRO A 35 -6.91 -8.39 24.97
CA PRO A 35 -6.31 -7.13 24.50
C PRO A 35 -5.01 -7.41 23.78
N SER A 36 -5.02 -7.28 22.46
CA SER A 36 -3.87 -7.62 21.61
C SER A 36 -3.77 -6.71 20.38
N ILE A 37 -2.57 -6.58 19.85
CA ILE A 37 -2.25 -5.83 18.65
C ILE A 37 -1.28 -6.61 17.76
N ILE A 38 -1.32 -6.31 16.46
CA ILE A 38 -0.20 -6.52 15.55
C ILE A 38 0.57 -5.22 15.51
N GLY A 39 1.86 -5.28 15.83
CA GLY A 39 2.71 -4.10 15.88
C GLY A 39 4.11 -4.36 15.33
N GLY A 40 4.69 -3.31 14.74
CA GLY A 40 6.08 -3.35 14.27
C GLY A 40 7.08 -3.24 15.43
N ASP A 41 8.36 -3.42 15.11
CA ASP A 41 9.45 -3.30 16.07
C ASP A 41 9.70 -1.83 16.43
N GLU A 42 9.63 -1.50 17.72
CA GLU A 42 9.86 -0.16 18.25
C GLU A 42 11.33 0.28 18.06
N ALA A 43 12.27 -0.65 18.21
CA ALA A 43 13.71 -0.37 18.04
C ALA A 43 14.08 0.05 16.61
N SER A 44 13.31 -0.39 15.62
CA SER A 44 13.50 -0.01 14.22
C SER A 44 12.69 1.23 13.79
N ARG A 45 12.10 1.98 14.74
CA ARG A 45 11.17 3.10 14.49
C ARG A 45 9.90 2.74 13.69
N HIS A 46 9.56 1.45 13.59
CA HIS A 46 8.34 0.93 12.98
C HIS A 46 7.29 0.56 14.03
N GLY A 47 7.45 1.04 15.26
CA GLY A 47 6.62 0.75 16.42
C GLY A 47 5.24 1.41 16.37
N ILE A 48 4.40 1.03 15.41
CA ILE A 48 2.99 1.45 15.29
C ILE A 48 2.04 0.26 15.37
N VAL A 49 0.82 0.51 15.83
CA VAL A 49 -0.27 -0.46 15.82
C VAL A 49 -0.78 -0.65 14.40
N LEU A 50 -0.62 -1.83 13.81
CA LEU A 50 -1.12 -2.19 12.48
C LEU A 50 -2.54 -2.73 12.51
N ALA A 51 -2.85 -3.58 13.49
CA ALA A 51 -4.19 -4.11 13.75
C ALA A 51 -4.40 -4.31 15.25
N LYS A 52 -5.65 -4.36 15.68
CA LYS A 52 -6.01 -4.51 17.11
C LYS A 52 -7.23 -5.38 17.29
N SER A 53 -7.33 -6.03 18.46
CA SER A 53 -8.53 -6.75 18.90
C SER A 53 -9.65 -5.80 19.31
N VAL A 54 -10.89 -6.33 19.34
CA VAL A 54 -12.04 -5.60 19.88
C VAL A 54 -11.81 -5.27 21.35
N SER A 55 -11.17 -6.16 22.10
CA SER A 55 -10.78 -5.93 23.49
C SER A 55 -9.82 -4.76 23.64
N ALA A 56 -8.76 -4.69 22.82
CA ALA A 56 -7.83 -3.55 22.82
C ALA A 56 -8.52 -2.23 22.41
N LYS A 57 -9.48 -2.26 21.47
CA LYS A 57 -10.27 -1.09 21.07
C LYS A 57 -11.02 -0.48 22.25
N ARG A 58 -11.52 -1.30 23.20
CA ARG A 58 -12.25 -0.82 24.41
C ARG A 58 -11.37 0.03 25.33
N TYR A 59 -10.05 -0.18 25.33
CA TYR A 59 -9.07 0.65 26.05
C TYR A 59 -8.67 1.91 25.25
N GLY A 60 -9.29 2.17 24.12
CA GLY A 60 -9.00 3.33 23.27
C GLY A 60 -7.72 3.18 22.42
N VAL A 61 -7.22 1.94 22.25
CA VAL A 61 -6.12 1.67 21.32
C VAL A 61 -6.59 1.94 19.87
N THR A 62 -5.79 2.66 19.09
CA THR A 62 -6.12 3.03 17.70
C THR A 62 -5.08 2.53 16.70
N THR A 63 -5.50 2.12 15.51
CA THR A 63 -4.59 1.75 14.43
C THR A 63 -3.81 2.98 13.97
N GLY A 64 -2.50 2.80 13.73
CA GLY A 64 -1.59 3.87 13.33
C GLY A 64 -0.98 4.66 14.49
N GLU A 65 -1.39 4.42 15.75
CA GLU A 65 -0.74 5.07 16.90
C GLU A 65 0.58 4.38 17.28
N PRO A 66 1.52 5.10 17.91
CA PRO A 66 2.74 4.50 18.45
C PRO A 66 2.44 3.43 19.51
N ILE A 67 3.18 2.32 19.48
CA ILE A 67 3.03 1.20 20.45
C ILE A 67 3.17 1.68 21.88
N ALA A 68 4.12 2.58 22.16
CA ALA A 68 4.29 3.18 23.49
C ALA A 68 3.02 3.89 24.01
N GLN A 69 2.22 4.51 23.12
CA GLN A 69 0.93 5.10 23.50
C GLN A 69 -0.13 4.01 23.76
N ALA A 70 -0.16 2.97 22.94
CA ALA A 70 -1.07 1.85 23.11
C ALA A 70 -0.83 1.13 24.46
N LEU A 71 0.43 0.90 24.86
CA LEU A 71 0.82 0.29 26.13
C LEU A 71 0.42 1.16 27.33
N ARG A 72 0.48 2.49 27.23
CA ARG A 72 -0.02 3.38 28.28
C ARG A 72 -1.53 3.28 28.50
N LYS A 73 -2.29 2.97 27.45
CA LYS A 73 -3.74 2.79 27.50
C LYS A 73 -4.14 1.41 28.02
N CYS A 74 -3.32 0.39 27.75
CA CYS A 74 -3.57 -1.00 28.11
C CYS A 74 -2.25 -1.66 28.51
N ALA A 75 -1.99 -1.74 29.84
CA ALA A 75 -0.72 -2.26 30.37
C ALA A 75 -0.50 -3.76 30.10
N ASN A 76 -1.58 -4.53 29.96
CA ASN A 76 -1.55 -5.96 29.67
C ASN A 76 -1.75 -6.27 28.16
N LEU A 77 -1.42 -5.31 27.28
CA LEU A 77 -1.55 -5.46 25.86
C LEU A 77 -0.56 -6.51 25.31
N VAL A 78 -1.08 -7.55 24.68
CA VAL A 78 -0.26 -8.56 23.99
C VAL A 78 0.10 -8.08 22.59
N MET A 79 1.39 -8.08 22.26
CA MET A 79 1.89 -7.67 20.98
C MET A 79 2.41 -8.87 20.16
N GLU A 80 1.99 -8.94 18.92
CA GLU A 80 2.47 -9.92 17.94
C GLU A 80 3.12 -9.20 16.74
N PRO A 81 4.31 -9.62 16.30
CA PRO A 81 4.95 -9.04 15.13
C PRO A 81 4.18 -9.36 13.83
N PRO A 82 4.21 -8.47 12.82
CA PRO A 82 3.54 -8.70 11.56
C PRO A 82 4.24 -9.77 10.71
N ASN A 83 3.45 -10.64 10.07
CA ASN A 83 3.93 -11.63 9.11
C ASN A 83 3.30 -11.39 7.72
N HIS A 84 3.85 -10.43 6.97
CA HIS A 84 3.30 -10.03 5.67
C HIS A 84 3.30 -11.15 4.62
N LYS A 85 4.20 -12.16 4.72
CA LYS A 85 4.20 -13.32 3.82
C LYS A 85 2.96 -14.17 4.05
N MET A 86 2.66 -14.47 5.31
CA MET A 86 1.47 -15.22 5.71
C MET A 86 0.20 -14.45 5.34
N TYR A 87 0.14 -13.13 5.54
CA TYR A 87 -1.03 -12.31 5.19
C TYR A 87 -1.35 -12.36 3.70
N ARG A 88 -0.31 -12.28 2.83
CA ARG A 88 -0.50 -12.43 1.38
C ARG A 88 -1.05 -13.82 1.02
N GLU A 89 -0.62 -14.86 1.73
CA GLU A 89 -1.11 -16.21 1.47
C GLU A 89 -2.58 -16.37 1.87
N TYR A 90 -2.99 -15.85 3.05
CA TYR A 90 -4.41 -15.84 3.45
C TYR A 90 -5.26 -15.03 2.47
N SER A 91 -4.78 -13.85 2.07
CA SER A 91 -5.44 -13.01 1.06
C SER A 91 -5.63 -13.77 -0.26
N ARG A 92 -4.57 -14.37 -0.81
CA ARG A 92 -4.62 -15.13 -2.07
C ARG A 92 -5.65 -16.26 -1.99
N ARG A 93 -5.62 -17.05 -0.91
CA ARG A 93 -6.56 -18.17 -0.70
C ARG A 93 -8.00 -17.70 -0.60
N LEU A 94 -8.24 -16.56 0.06
CA LEU A 94 -9.57 -15.96 0.16
C LEU A 94 -10.07 -15.48 -1.20
N MET A 95 -9.23 -14.79 -1.99
CA MET A 95 -9.61 -14.34 -3.34
C MET A 95 -9.86 -15.52 -4.28
N GLU A 96 -9.06 -16.58 -4.21
CA GLU A 96 -9.28 -17.81 -4.95
C GLU A 96 -10.60 -18.49 -4.56
N TYR A 97 -10.95 -18.48 -3.28
CA TYR A 97 -12.24 -18.99 -2.81
C TYR A 97 -13.42 -18.18 -3.40
N PHE A 98 -13.37 -16.85 -3.42
CA PHE A 98 -14.41 -16.05 -4.06
C PHE A 98 -14.53 -16.32 -5.56
N LYS A 99 -13.42 -16.55 -6.24
CA LYS A 99 -13.41 -16.90 -7.68
C LYS A 99 -14.10 -18.22 -8.00
N THR A 100 -14.37 -19.10 -7.01
CA THR A 100 -15.18 -20.30 -7.22
C THR A 100 -16.66 -19.99 -7.42
N TYR A 101 -17.14 -18.80 -7.00
CA TYR A 101 -18.51 -18.33 -7.20
C TYR A 101 -18.67 -17.52 -8.46
N THR A 102 -17.75 -16.58 -8.70
CA THR A 102 -17.77 -15.68 -9.86
C THR A 102 -16.36 -15.21 -10.23
N PRO A 103 -16.04 -15.10 -11.54
CA PRO A 103 -14.80 -14.48 -11.97
C PRO A 103 -14.78 -12.95 -11.79
N ASP A 104 -15.98 -12.32 -11.65
CA ASP A 104 -16.14 -10.88 -11.54
C ASP A 104 -15.79 -10.39 -10.12
N LEU A 105 -14.50 -10.34 -9.85
CA LEU A 105 -13.89 -9.99 -8.56
C LEU A 105 -12.83 -8.93 -8.75
N GLU A 106 -12.96 -7.80 -8.06
CA GLU A 106 -11.97 -6.72 -7.99
C GLU A 106 -11.34 -6.68 -6.60
N GLN A 107 -10.07 -7.06 -6.50
CA GLN A 107 -9.33 -6.97 -5.25
C GLN A 107 -8.88 -5.52 -5.00
N LEU A 108 -9.39 -4.89 -3.94
CA LEU A 108 -9.06 -3.51 -3.58
C LEU A 108 -7.81 -3.43 -2.69
N SER A 109 -7.66 -4.38 -1.76
CA SER A 109 -6.50 -4.50 -0.86
C SER A 109 -6.20 -5.97 -0.54
N VAL A 110 -5.32 -6.21 0.44
CA VAL A 110 -5.03 -7.58 0.90
C VAL A 110 -6.21 -8.23 1.62
N ASP A 111 -7.17 -7.46 2.12
CA ASP A 111 -8.25 -7.91 2.99
C ASP A 111 -9.64 -7.51 2.51
N GLU A 112 -9.75 -6.79 1.39
CA GLU A 112 -11.05 -6.36 0.85
C GLU A 112 -11.16 -6.49 -0.66
N CYS A 113 -12.37 -6.78 -1.12
CA CYS A 113 -12.69 -6.89 -2.54
C CYS A 113 -14.13 -6.49 -2.83
N PHE A 114 -14.38 -6.15 -4.11
CA PHE A 114 -15.71 -6.09 -4.68
C PHE A 114 -16.00 -7.37 -5.47
N LEU A 115 -17.25 -7.83 -5.42
CA LEU A 115 -17.76 -8.98 -6.14
C LEU A 115 -19.06 -8.58 -6.83
N ASP A 116 -19.16 -8.79 -8.16
CA ASP A 116 -20.43 -8.62 -8.88
C ASP A 116 -21.29 -9.87 -8.69
N TYR A 117 -22.36 -9.71 -7.89
CA TYR A 117 -23.33 -10.78 -7.64
C TYR A 117 -24.38 -10.92 -8.75
N THR A 118 -24.53 -9.89 -9.58
CA THR A 118 -25.59 -9.81 -10.59
C THR A 118 -25.64 -11.04 -11.50
N PRO A 119 -24.52 -11.49 -12.11
CA PRO A 119 -24.56 -12.62 -13.06
C PRO A 119 -24.87 -13.95 -12.38
N ILE A 120 -24.62 -14.10 -11.09
CA ILE A 120 -24.80 -15.36 -10.34
C ILE A 120 -26.07 -15.37 -9.47
N ALA A 121 -26.84 -14.27 -9.43
CA ALA A 121 -28.04 -14.17 -8.61
C ALA A 121 -29.08 -15.25 -8.91
N HIS A 122 -29.19 -15.68 -10.18
CA HIS A 122 -30.10 -16.76 -10.58
C HIS A 122 -29.70 -18.14 -10.03
N LEU A 123 -28.44 -18.34 -9.67
CA LEU A 123 -27.92 -19.61 -9.10
C LEU A 123 -28.06 -19.63 -7.56
N TYR A 124 -27.91 -18.49 -6.92
CA TYR A 124 -27.78 -18.42 -5.46
C TYR A 124 -28.93 -17.70 -4.75
N GLY A 125 -29.82 -17.05 -5.49
CA GLY A 125 -31.08 -16.47 -4.97
C GLY A 125 -30.94 -15.10 -4.37
N GLU A 126 -31.55 -14.86 -3.21
CA GLU A 126 -31.64 -13.56 -2.56
C GLU A 126 -30.26 -13.12 -2.04
N PRO A 127 -29.79 -11.86 -2.38
CA PRO A 127 -28.42 -11.41 -2.11
C PRO A 127 -28.03 -11.41 -0.62
N VAL A 128 -28.93 -11.00 0.28
CA VAL A 128 -28.63 -10.94 1.72
C VAL A 128 -28.50 -12.35 2.30
N ALA A 129 -29.36 -13.28 1.84
CA ALA A 129 -29.28 -14.68 2.27
C ALA A 129 -27.97 -15.33 1.81
N PHE A 130 -27.56 -15.08 0.55
CA PHE A 130 -26.27 -15.57 0.04
C PHE A 130 -25.10 -14.98 0.79
N ALA A 131 -25.08 -13.67 1.03
CA ALA A 131 -24.01 -13.00 1.78
C ALA A 131 -23.86 -13.54 3.20
N ASN A 132 -24.97 -13.84 3.90
CA ASN A 132 -24.93 -14.48 5.20
C ASN A 132 -24.38 -15.90 5.15
N ARG A 133 -24.75 -16.68 4.13
CA ARG A 133 -24.18 -18.01 3.91
C ARG A 133 -22.67 -17.92 3.63
N LEU A 134 -22.25 -17.08 2.69
CA LEU A 134 -20.85 -16.87 2.32
C LEU A 134 -19.99 -16.47 3.53
N LYS A 135 -20.47 -15.52 4.33
CA LYS A 135 -19.82 -15.07 5.54
C LYS A 135 -19.61 -16.23 6.55
N ASN A 136 -20.62 -17.07 6.73
CA ASN A 136 -20.54 -18.23 7.64
C ASN A 136 -19.59 -19.30 7.09
N GLU A 137 -19.62 -19.60 5.80
CA GLU A 137 -18.69 -20.51 5.14
C GLU A 137 -17.23 -20.04 5.29
N ILE A 138 -16.96 -18.74 5.17
CA ILE A 138 -15.62 -18.17 5.41
C ILE A 138 -15.19 -18.41 6.86
N LYS A 139 -16.08 -18.16 7.82
CA LYS A 139 -15.81 -18.38 9.23
C LYS A 139 -15.48 -19.84 9.54
N GLU A 140 -16.23 -20.78 8.98
CA GLU A 140 -16.03 -22.22 9.18
C GLU A 140 -14.75 -22.72 8.47
N THR A 141 -14.52 -22.28 7.21
CA THR A 141 -13.42 -22.79 6.38
C THR A 141 -12.08 -22.17 6.75
N PHE A 142 -12.05 -20.86 6.98
CA PHE A 142 -10.81 -20.11 7.20
C PHE A 142 -10.56 -19.75 8.66
N GLY A 143 -11.60 -19.78 9.52
CA GLY A 143 -11.48 -19.48 10.94
C GLY A 143 -11.48 -18.00 11.29
N PHE A 144 -11.81 -17.11 10.37
CA PHE A 144 -11.97 -15.67 10.63
C PHE A 144 -13.28 -15.13 10.04
N THR A 145 -13.65 -13.91 10.42
CA THR A 145 -14.92 -13.30 10.01
C THR A 145 -14.73 -12.20 8.98
N VAL A 146 -15.77 -11.96 8.20
CA VAL A 146 -15.85 -10.87 7.24
C VAL A 146 -17.11 -10.04 7.47
N ASN A 147 -17.07 -8.77 7.05
CA ASN A 147 -18.25 -7.95 6.84
C ASN A 147 -18.59 -7.93 5.36
N VAL A 148 -19.88 -7.91 5.04
CA VAL A 148 -20.36 -7.80 3.66
C VAL A 148 -21.31 -6.61 3.57
N GLY A 149 -20.99 -5.67 2.69
CA GLY A 149 -21.87 -4.57 2.30
C GLY A 149 -22.45 -4.81 0.91
N ILE A 150 -23.73 -4.57 0.72
CA ILE A 150 -24.47 -4.84 -0.52
C ILE A 150 -25.11 -3.56 -1.05
N SER A 151 -24.90 -3.27 -2.32
CA SER A 151 -25.54 -2.13 -3.00
C SER A 151 -25.52 -2.27 -4.52
N GLU A 152 -26.05 -1.25 -5.23
CA GLU A 152 -25.98 -1.16 -6.69
C GLU A 152 -24.67 -0.54 -7.21
N VAL A 153 -23.89 0.13 -6.34
CA VAL A 153 -22.62 0.78 -6.71
C VAL A 153 -21.55 0.52 -5.66
N LYS A 154 -20.30 0.49 -6.10
CA LYS A 154 -19.15 0.14 -5.25
C LYS A 154 -19.04 1.01 -3.98
N ILE A 155 -19.21 2.32 -4.12
CA ILE A 155 -19.09 3.24 -2.97
C ILE A 155 -20.11 2.95 -1.87
N LEU A 156 -21.36 2.66 -2.23
CA LEU A 156 -22.40 2.34 -1.25
C LEU A 156 -22.19 0.96 -0.64
N ALA A 157 -21.77 -0.03 -1.42
CA ALA A 157 -21.41 -1.35 -0.90
C ALA A 157 -20.28 -1.25 0.13
N LYS A 158 -19.24 -0.43 -0.16
CA LYS A 158 -18.14 -0.18 0.79
C LYS A 158 -18.62 0.53 2.06
N MET A 159 -19.47 1.55 1.94
CA MET A 159 -20.04 2.22 3.10
C MET A 159 -20.90 1.27 3.95
N ALA A 160 -21.67 0.39 3.32
CA ALA A 160 -22.51 -0.58 4.03
C ALA A 160 -21.66 -1.56 4.86
N SER A 161 -20.53 -2.04 4.33
CA SER A 161 -19.65 -2.97 5.06
C SER A 161 -19.03 -2.37 6.32
N ASP A 162 -19.00 -1.03 6.44
CA ASP A 162 -18.42 -0.30 7.56
C ASP A 162 -19.44 0.09 8.66
N PHE A 163 -20.76 -0.09 8.47
CA PHE A 163 -21.78 0.36 9.42
C PHE A 163 -21.64 -0.26 10.80
N GLU A 164 -21.60 -1.57 10.87
CA GLU A 164 -21.42 -2.30 12.12
C GLU A 164 -20.48 -3.49 11.88
N LYS A 165 -19.43 -3.59 12.67
CA LYS A 165 -18.43 -4.67 12.66
C LYS A 165 -18.29 -5.29 14.05
N PRO A 166 -17.93 -6.55 14.18
CA PRO A 166 -17.60 -7.53 13.13
C PRO A 166 -18.73 -8.47 12.74
N ASP A 167 -18.51 -9.28 11.68
CA ASP A 167 -19.32 -10.46 11.29
C ASP A 167 -20.76 -10.12 10.91
N LYS A 168 -20.95 -9.06 10.12
CA LYS A 168 -22.26 -8.53 9.72
C LYS A 168 -22.43 -8.45 8.21
N VAL A 169 -23.70 -8.45 7.80
CA VAL A 169 -24.16 -8.17 6.43
C VAL A 169 -25.07 -6.95 6.48
N HIS A 170 -24.79 -5.95 5.67
CA HIS A 170 -25.59 -4.74 5.58
C HIS A 170 -25.90 -4.38 4.14
N THR A 171 -27.06 -3.77 3.94
CA THR A 171 -27.45 -3.15 2.67
C THR A 171 -27.37 -1.64 2.78
N LEU A 172 -27.04 -0.99 1.67
CA LEU A 172 -27.20 0.44 1.47
C LEU A 172 -27.63 0.69 0.03
N TRP A 173 -28.92 0.48 -0.25
CA TRP A 173 -29.51 0.77 -1.55
C TRP A 173 -29.60 2.28 -1.79
N LYS A 174 -29.64 2.72 -3.04
CA LYS A 174 -29.77 4.15 -3.36
C LYS A 174 -30.97 4.80 -2.68
N SER A 175 -32.07 4.07 -2.52
CA SER A 175 -33.26 4.51 -1.79
C SER A 175 -33.03 4.69 -0.29
N GLU A 176 -32.04 4.06 0.30
CA GLU A 176 -31.73 4.05 1.74
C GLU A 176 -30.70 5.12 2.15
N ILE A 177 -30.06 5.79 1.18
CA ILE A 177 -28.97 6.77 1.42
C ILE A 177 -29.36 7.81 2.46
N ARG A 178 -30.55 8.43 2.27
CA ARG A 178 -31.01 9.51 3.15
C ARG A 178 -31.26 9.04 4.59
N GLN A 179 -31.70 7.81 4.77
CA GLN A 179 -32.02 7.26 6.08
C GLN A 179 -30.82 6.66 6.78
N LYS A 180 -29.95 5.91 6.07
CA LYS A 180 -28.86 5.14 6.66
C LYS A 180 -27.52 5.87 6.63
N MET A 181 -27.22 6.63 5.56
CA MET A 181 -25.90 7.21 5.34
C MET A 181 -25.82 8.70 5.68
N TRP A 182 -26.82 9.52 5.27
CA TRP A 182 -26.79 10.97 5.48
C TRP A 182 -26.71 11.41 6.95
N PRO A 183 -27.33 10.71 7.93
CA PRO A 183 -27.21 11.09 9.35
C PRO A 183 -25.81 10.87 9.94
N LEU A 184 -24.94 10.09 9.28
CA LEU A 184 -23.62 9.77 9.79
C LEU A 184 -22.71 11.02 9.74
N PRO A 185 -21.76 11.13 10.69
CA PRO A 185 -20.72 12.16 10.63
C PRO A 185 -19.99 12.13 9.30
N VAL A 186 -19.65 13.31 8.75
CA VAL A 186 -18.92 13.40 7.47
C VAL A 186 -17.58 12.70 7.48
N SER A 187 -16.98 12.49 8.65
CA SER A 187 -15.74 11.72 8.84
C SER A 187 -15.87 10.22 8.53
N GLU A 188 -17.09 9.69 8.53
CA GLU A 188 -17.38 8.29 8.22
C GLU A 188 -17.46 8.04 6.71
N LEU A 189 -17.58 9.10 5.89
CA LEU A 189 -17.60 8.93 4.44
C LEU A 189 -16.24 8.46 3.93
N TYR A 190 -16.26 7.39 3.15
CA TYR A 190 -15.06 6.87 2.51
C TYR A 190 -14.27 7.97 1.78
N MET A 191 -12.96 7.99 1.97
CA MET A 191 -11.97 8.98 1.52
C MET A 191 -11.95 10.30 2.32
N VAL A 192 -12.89 10.61 3.20
CA VAL A 192 -12.80 11.79 4.07
C VAL A 192 -11.87 11.50 5.24
N GLY A 193 -10.66 12.04 5.17
CA GLY A 193 -9.61 11.85 6.16
C GLY A 193 -9.32 13.09 7.02
N LYS A 194 -8.34 12.96 7.92
CA LYS A 194 -7.92 14.02 8.87
C LYS A 194 -7.56 15.34 8.19
N SER A 195 -7.07 15.34 6.95
CA SER A 195 -6.67 16.54 6.21
C SER A 195 -7.85 17.30 5.61
N SER A 196 -8.92 16.62 5.19
CA SER A 196 -10.11 17.23 4.59
C SER A 196 -11.16 17.63 5.61
N LEU A 197 -11.24 16.91 6.74
CA LEU A 197 -12.24 17.12 7.78
C LEU A 197 -12.29 18.55 8.35
N PRO A 198 -11.16 19.22 8.68
CA PRO A 198 -11.21 20.62 9.13
C PRO A 198 -11.76 21.59 8.08
N LYS A 199 -11.44 21.38 6.81
CA LYS A 199 -11.93 22.21 5.70
C LYS A 199 -13.43 22.05 5.52
N LEU A 200 -13.97 20.83 5.63
CA LEU A 200 -15.40 20.56 5.56
C LEU A 200 -16.14 21.20 6.75
N ARG A 201 -15.61 21.08 7.96
CA ARG A 201 -16.18 21.74 9.15
C ARG A 201 -16.22 23.27 9.04
N ASN A 202 -15.18 23.87 8.46
CA ASN A 202 -15.16 25.34 8.23
C ASN A 202 -16.22 25.77 7.22
N LEU A 203 -16.73 24.87 6.36
CA LEU A 203 -17.85 25.09 5.44
C LEU A 203 -19.21 24.77 6.09
N GLY A 204 -19.25 24.46 7.39
CA GLY A 204 -20.47 24.07 8.11
C GLY A 204 -20.95 22.65 7.83
N ILE A 205 -20.11 21.79 7.23
CA ILE A 205 -20.44 20.40 6.87
C ILE A 205 -20.05 19.48 8.01
N HIS A 206 -21.01 18.90 8.71
CA HIS A 206 -20.82 18.02 9.85
C HIS A 206 -21.25 16.59 9.54
N THR A 207 -22.29 16.42 8.72
CA THR A 207 -22.84 15.12 8.33
C THR A 207 -22.60 14.85 6.85
N ILE A 208 -22.77 13.58 6.45
CA ILE A 208 -22.75 13.19 5.03
C ILE A 208 -23.90 13.86 4.28
N GLY A 209 -25.05 14.03 4.95
CA GLY A 209 -26.21 14.74 4.40
C GLY A 209 -25.94 16.22 4.12
N ASP A 210 -25.20 16.93 5.00
CA ASP A 210 -24.80 18.33 4.75
C ASP A 210 -23.91 18.38 3.51
N LEU A 211 -22.95 17.45 3.38
CA LEU A 211 -22.08 17.36 2.20
C LEU A 211 -22.87 17.08 0.92
N ALA A 212 -23.81 16.14 0.97
CA ALA A 212 -24.63 15.74 -0.19
C ALA A 212 -25.49 16.87 -0.73
N GLN A 213 -25.96 17.77 0.15
CA GLN A 213 -26.84 18.90 -0.17
C GLN A 213 -26.07 20.19 -0.49
N MET A 214 -24.74 20.22 -0.26
CA MET A 214 -23.90 21.37 -0.59
C MET A 214 -23.79 21.57 -2.10
N ASN A 215 -23.67 22.84 -2.54
CA ASN A 215 -23.37 23.13 -3.94
C ASN A 215 -21.98 22.55 -4.31
N PRO A 216 -21.89 21.65 -5.31
CA PRO A 216 -20.61 21.03 -5.70
C PRO A 216 -19.55 22.02 -6.17
N GLU A 217 -19.93 23.19 -6.72
CA GLU A 217 -18.99 24.23 -7.16
C GLU A 217 -18.25 24.85 -5.96
N ILE A 218 -18.93 25.02 -4.81
CA ILE A 218 -18.29 25.49 -3.58
C ILE A 218 -17.27 24.48 -3.09
N LEU A 219 -17.63 23.19 -3.11
CA LEU A 219 -16.70 22.12 -2.72
C LEU A 219 -15.49 22.04 -3.66
N GLU A 220 -15.71 22.22 -4.96
CA GLU A 220 -14.62 22.22 -5.95
C GLU A 220 -13.70 23.44 -5.77
N ALA A 221 -14.21 24.61 -5.45
CA ALA A 221 -13.42 25.81 -5.15
C ALA A 221 -12.48 25.60 -3.94
N HIS A 222 -12.93 24.89 -2.89
CA HIS A 222 -12.16 24.68 -1.66
C HIS A 222 -11.31 23.41 -1.65
N LEU A 223 -11.75 22.34 -2.33
CA LEU A 223 -11.16 21.01 -2.28
C LEU A 223 -10.73 20.48 -3.66
N LYS A 224 -10.93 21.27 -4.71
CA LYS A 224 -10.64 20.92 -6.12
C LYS A 224 -11.44 19.66 -6.54
N SER A 225 -10.87 18.84 -7.42
CA SER A 225 -11.49 17.59 -7.91
C SER A 225 -11.90 16.64 -6.78
N PHE A 226 -11.21 16.70 -5.65
CA PHE A 226 -11.57 15.90 -4.47
C PHE A 226 -12.92 16.33 -3.88
N GLY A 227 -13.26 17.62 -3.89
CA GLY A 227 -14.56 18.12 -3.43
C GLY A 227 -15.72 17.53 -4.24
N LYS A 228 -15.57 17.50 -5.57
CA LYS A 228 -16.55 16.87 -6.46
C LYS A 228 -16.69 15.37 -6.20
N LEU A 229 -15.57 14.67 -6.01
CA LEU A 229 -15.56 13.23 -5.75
C LEU A 229 -16.33 12.87 -4.47
N ILE A 230 -16.05 13.55 -3.33
CA ILE A 230 -16.73 13.24 -2.08
C ILE A 230 -18.19 13.63 -2.09
N TRP A 231 -18.57 14.69 -2.85
CA TRP A 231 -19.98 15.04 -3.09
C TRP A 231 -20.70 13.94 -3.86
N GLN A 232 -20.09 13.41 -4.92
CA GLN A 232 -20.62 12.27 -5.66
C GLN A 232 -20.80 11.06 -4.74
N ASN A 233 -19.79 10.73 -3.94
CA ASN A 233 -19.83 9.63 -2.98
C ASN A 233 -20.99 9.80 -1.97
N ALA A 234 -21.20 11.01 -1.45
CA ALA A 234 -22.28 11.31 -0.50
C ALA A 234 -23.69 11.17 -1.13
N ASN A 235 -23.79 11.30 -2.45
CA ASN A 235 -25.01 11.11 -3.22
C ASN A 235 -25.14 9.69 -3.82
N GLY A 236 -24.22 8.77 -3.52
CA GLY A 236 -24.23 7.42 -4.07
C GLY A 236 -24.00 7.37 -5.59
N ILE A 237 -23.28 8.37 -6.11
CA ILE A 237 -22.87 8.44 -7.52
C ILE A 237 -21.46 7.83 -7.60
N GLY A 238 -21.34 6.68 -8.24
CA GLY A 238 -20.08 5.96 -8.35
C GLY A 238 -20.16 4.84 -9.39
N SER A 239 -19.02 4.13 -9.58
CA SER A 239 -18.95 3.01 -10.51
C SER A 239 -19.77 1.82 -10.01
N ASP A 240 -20.46 1.18 -10.93
CA ASP A 240 -21.15 -0.10 -10.77
C ASP A 240 -20.41 -1.24 -11.52
N VAL A 241 -19.22 -0.94 -12.03
CA VAL A 241 -18.36 -1.90 -12.73
C VAL A 241 -17.34 -2.48 -11.78
N VAL A 242 -17.33 -3.80 -11.64
CA VAL A 242 -16.29 -4.58 -10.94
C VAL A 242 -15.19 -4.89 -11.96
N GLU A 243 -14.00 -4.35 -11.74
CA GLU A 243 -12.85 -4.47 -12.64
C GLU A 243 -12.05 -5.73 -12.27
N SER A 244 -12.30 -6.84 -12.98
CA SER A 244 -11.66 -8.13 -12.71
C SER A 244 -10.21 -8.21 -13.19
N GLU A 245 -9.82 -7.31 -14.09
CA GLU A 245 -8.45 -7.24 -14.61
C GLU A 245 -7.59 -6.35 -13.71
N GLU A 246 -6.38 -6.83 -13.40
CA GLU A 246 -5.41 -6.02 -12.68
C GLU A 246 -5.00 -4.79 -13.51
N THR A 247 -5.20 -3.61 -12.97
CA THR A 247 -4.70 -2.38 -13.60
C THR A 247 -3.18 -2.40 -13.64
N ALA A 248 -2.62 -2.06 -14.80
CA ALA A 248 -1.17 -1.97 -14.98
C ALA A 248 -0.53 -1.04 -13.93
N ALA A 249 0.57 -1.48 -13.35
CA ALA A 249 1.30 -0.69 -12.37
C ALA A 249 1.77 0.64 -12.96
N LYS A 250 1.46 1.76 -12.32
CA LYS A 250 1.89 3.11 -12.75
C LYS A 250 3.32 3.44 -12.34
N GLY A 251 3.89 2.68 -11.42
CA GLY A 251 5.23 2.88 -10.91
C GLY A 251 5.62 1.83 -9.88
N VAL A 252 6.93 1.68 -9.68
CA VAL A 252 7.52 0.83 -8.65
C VAL A 252 8.34 1.70 -7.72
N GLY A 253 8.14 1.60 -6.42
CA GLY A 253 8.89 2.38 -5.45
C GLY A 253 9.14 1.61 -4.16
N ASN A 254 10.16 2.05 -3.44
CA ASN A 254 10.45 1.59 -2.09
C ASN A 254 10.99 2.75 -1.25
N SER A 255 10.67 2.75 0.05
CA SER A 255 11.19 3.73 0.99
C SER A 255 11.46 3.05 2.33
N THR A 256 12.44 3.54 3.07
CA THR A 256 12.77 3.02 4.38
C THR A 256 12.91 4.12 5.41
N THR A 257 12.30 3.92 6.59
CA THR A 257 12.57 4.73 7.77
C THR A 257 13.88 4.24 8.39
N LEU A 258 14.81 5.16 8.59
CA LEU A 258 16.14 4.85 9.08
C LEU A 258 16.10 4.62 10.60
N ARG A 259 16.92 3.70 11.12
CA ARG A 259 17.02 3.43 12.56
C ARG A 259 17.43 4.66 13.33
N GLU A 260 18.40 5.40 12.78
CA GLU A 260 18.87 6.69 13.27
C GLU A 260 18.80 7.73 12.15
N ASP A 261 18.71 8.99 12.51
CA ASP A 261 18.69 10.05 11.52
C ASP A 261 20.06 10.16 10.84
N VAL A 262 20.08 10.14 9.53
CA VAL A 262 21.31 10.22 8.72
C VAL A 262 21.66 11.65 8.42
N THR A 263 22.92 12.01 8.70
CA THR A 263 23.49 13.37 8.54
C THR A 263 24.67 13.44 7.59
N ASP A 264 25.03 12.32 6.96
CA ASP A 264 26.14 12.23 6.02
C ASP A 264 25.73 11.63 4.67
N VAL A 265 26.37 12.14 3.60
CA VAL A 265 26.08 11.77 2.21
C VAL A 265 26.39 10.28 1.95
N GLN A 266 27.45 9.74 2.55
CA GLN A 266 27.89 8.39 2.25
C GLN A 266 26.92 7.34 2.78
N THR A 267 26.42 7.55 3.99
CA THR A 267 25.38 6.70 4.58
C THR A 267 24.08 6.79 3.78
N ALA A 268 23.65 8.02 3.40
CA ALA A 268 22.47 8.20 2.56
C ALA A 268 22.60 7.47 1.21
N LYS A 269 23.75 7.57 0.54
CA LYS A 269 24.02 6.85 -0.72
C LYS A 269 24.00 5.35 -0.59
N LYS A 270 24.42 4.78 0.54
CA LYS A 270 24.29 3.32 0.80
C LYS A 270 22.82 2.90 0.85
N VAL A 271 21.99 3.67 1.56
CA VAL A 271 20.54 3.41 1.61
C VAL A 271 19.91 3.54 0.22
N LEU A 272 20.30 4.54 -0.56
CA LEU A 272 19.82 4.68 -1.95
C LEU A 272 20.23 3.51 -2.83
N LEU A 273 21.40 2.90 -2.60
CA LEU A 273 21.83 1.70 -3.33
C LEU A 273 20.91 0.51 -3.01
N GLU A 274 20.63 0.25 -1.75
CA GLU A 274 19.71 -0.82 -1.31
C GLU A 274 18.29 -0.63 -1.87
N LEU A 275 17.80 0.62 -1.83
CA LEU A 275 16.51 0.96 -2.43
C LEU A 275 16.51 0.78 -3.95
N SER A 276 17.61 1.14 -4.63
CA SER A 276 17.78 0.95 -6.08
C SER A 276 17.80 -0.52 -6.46
N GLU A 277 18.47 -1.38 -5.69
CA GLU A 277 18.46 -2.84 -5.89
C GLU A 277 17.03 -3.41 -5.74
N SER A 278 16.30 -2.99 -4.69
CA SER A 278 14.93 -3.44 -4.46
C SER A 278 14.00 -3.02 -5.60
N VAL A 279 14.06 -1.76 -6.02
CA VAL A 279 13.19 -1.21 -7.08
C VAL A 279 13.53 -1.83 -8.43
N SER A 280 14.81 -1.90 -8.81
CA SER A 280 15.25 -2.46 -10.09
C SER A 280 14.95 -3.96 -10.20
N GLY A 281 15.16 -4.73 -9.13
CA GLY A 281 14.81 -6.15 -9.09
C GLY A 281 13.31 -6.40 -9.29
N ARG A 282 12.45 -5.53 -8.70
CA ARG A 282 11.00 -5.59 -8.90
C ARG A 282 10.60 -5.21 -10.33
N LEU A 283 11.23 -4.20 -10.93
CA LEU A 283 11.00 -3.83 -12.33
C LEU A 283 11.35 -5.00 -13.26
N ARG A 284 12.53 -5.62 -13.11
CA ARG A 284 12.95 -6.78 -13.91
C ARG A 284 12.02 -7.97 -13.74
N LYS A 285 11.60 -8.27 -12.49
CA LYS A 285 10.66 -9.36 -12.22
C LYS A 285 9.31 -9.17 -12.90
N SER A 286 8.87 -7.92 -13.07
CA SER A 286 7.60 -7.58 -13.69
C SER A 286 7.71 -7.26 -15.20
N GLY A 287 8.91 -7.37 -15.81
CA GLY A 287 9.13 -7.08 -17.23
C GLY A 287 9.00 -5.60 -17.60
N PHE A 288 9.24 -4.67 -16.64
CA PHE A 288 9.09 -3.24 -16.90
C PHE A 288 10.43 -2.50 -16.94
N PHE A 289 10.47 -1.47 -17.79
CA PHE A 289 11.47 -0.40 -17.78
C PHE A 289 10.85 0.89 -17.24
N ALA A 290 11.62 1.66 -16.48
CA ALA A 290 11.19 2.94 -15.94
C ALA A 290 11.69 4.10 -16.80
N GLY A 291 10.80 5.01 -17.18
CA GLY A 291 11.14 6.24 -17.89
C GLY A 291 11.49 7.41 -16.97
N ASN A 292 11.23 7.29 -15.66
CA ASN A 292 11.45 8.37 -14.69
C ASN A 292 11.80 7.81 -13.31
N VAL A 293 12.64 8.53 -12.56
CA VAL A 293 12.92 8.24 -11.16
C VAL A 293 12.72 9.48 -10.30
N ALA A 294 12.21 9.28 -9.09
CA ALA A 294 12.07 10.31 -8.06
C ALA A 294 12.76 9.84 -6.78
N VAL A 295 13.40 10.77 -6.09
CA VAL A 295 13.92 10.60 -4.73
C VAL A 295 13.04 11.38 -3.77
N GLU A 296 12.65 10.77 -2.65
CA GLU A 296 11.90 11.39 -1.55
C GLU A 296 12.78 11.41 -0.30
N ILE A 297 12.84 12.57 0.36
CA ILE A 297 13.45 12.75 1.67
C ILE A 297 12.37 13.15 2.66
N LYS A 298 12.34 12.48 3.82
CA LYS A 298 11.59 12.93 4.99
C LYS A 298 12.59 13.24 6.10
N TYR A 299 12.56 14.46 6.58
CA TYR A 299 13.47 14.93 7.63
C TYR A 299 13.01 14.52 9.04
N SER A 300 13.86 14.74 10.05
CA SER A 300 13.57 14.45 11.46
C SER A 300 12.36 15.23 12.01
N ASP A 301 12.10 16.42 11.49
CA ASP A 301 10.92 17.27 11.80
C ASP A 301 9.64 16.83 11.06
N PHE A 302 9.71 15.71 10.32
CA PHE A 302 8.63 15.16 9.49
C PHE A 302 8.27 15.97 8.24
N THR A 303 8.96 17.05 7.93
CA THR A 303 8.82 17.70 6.61
C THR A 303 9.32 16.78 5.50
N LYS A 304 8.78 16.97 4.30
CA LYS A 304 9.09 16.13 3.14
C LYS A 304 9.44 16.99 1.94
N CYS A 305 10.41 16.52 1.17
CA CYS A 305 10.70 17.04 -0.16
C CYS A 305 10.95 15.87 -1.13
N SER A 306 10.78 16.14 -2.42
CA SER A 306 11.07 15.17 -3.46
C SER A 306 11.54 15.86 -4.73
N HIS A 307 12.43 15.20 -5.45
CA HIS A 307 12.90 15.64 -6.75
C HIS A 307 12.89 14.47 -7.74
N GLN A 308 12.60 14.72 -9.02
CA GLN A 308 12.49 13.69 -10.04
C GLN A 308 13.14 14.12 -11.36
N ALA A 309 13.63 13.14 -12.09
CA ALA A 309 14.12 13.36 -13.45
C ALA A 309 13.80 12.17 -14.36
N PRO A 310 13.64 12.40 -15.67
CA PRO A 310 13.51 11.34 -16.65
C PRO A 310 14.85 10.67 -16.93
N PHE A 311 14.81 9.39 -17.29
CA PHE A 311 15.94 8.74 -17.95
C PHE A 311 15.96 9.11 -19.43
N LEU A 312 17.15 9.25 -20.01
CA LEU A 312 17.32 9.43 -21.45
C LEU A 312 16.75 8.23 -22.24
N THR A 313 16.94 7.03 -21.71
CA THR A 313 16.38 5.79 -22.23
C THR A 313 15.77 5.02 -21.06
N PRO A 314 14.54 4.51 -21.17
CA PRO A 314 13.92 3.71 -20.13
C PRO A 314 14.84 2.58 -19.65
N THR A 315 14.85 2.29 -18.34
CA THR A 315 15.81 1.37 -17.76
C THR A 315 15.25 0.62 -16.57
N ASN A 316 15.75 -0.62 -16.34
CA ASN A 316 15.57 -1.39 -15.13
C ASN A 316 16.92 -1.76 -14.49
N SER A 317 18.02 -1.12 -14.94
CA SER A 317 19.35 -1.32 -14.43
C SER A 317 19.53 -0.69 -13.05
N THR A 318 20.03 -1.48 -12.09
CA THR A 318 20.34 -1.03 -10.74
C THR A 318 21.31 0.14 -10.74
N GLY A 319 22.35 0.06 -11.56
CA GLY A 319 23.41 1.09 -11.63
C GLY A 319 22.85 2.44 -12.10
N LYS A 320 22.04 2.45 -13.16
CA LYS A 320 21.46 3.69 -13.73
C LYS A 320 20.45 4.33 -12.77
N ILE A 321 19.61 3.52 -12.12
CA ILE A 321 18.64 4.00 -11.12
C ILE A 321 19.39 4.61 -9.94
N TYR A 322 20.43 3.94 -9.45
CA TYR A 322 21.26 4.43 -8.33
C TYR A 322 21.99 5.72 -8.68
N GLU A 323 22.67 5.80 -9.83
CA GLU A 323 23.43 6.97 -10.26
C GLU A 323 22.53 8.22 -10.34
N LEU A 324 21.38 8.11 -11.01
CA LEU A 324 20.44 9.22 -11.13
C LEU A 324 19.83 9.57 -9.77
N SER A 325 19.53 8.58 -8.93
CA SER A 325 19.02 8.81 -7.57
C SER A 325 20.03 9.54 -6.69
N CYS A 326 21.33 9.23 -6.78
CA CYS A 326 22.37 9.94 -6.04
C CYS A 326 22.48 11.40 -6.48
N ARG A 327 22.43 11.68 -7.78
CA ARG A 327 22.42 13.06 -8.29
C ARG A 327 21.22 13.85 -7.80
N LEU A 328 20.02 13.29 -7.93
CA LEU A 328 18.79 13.94 -7.44
C LEU A 328 18.80 14.16 -5.93
N PHE A 329 19.37 13.23 -5.19
CA PHE A 329 19.55 13.35 -3.75
C PHE A 329 20.48 14.53 -3.39
N GLU A 330 21.63 14.66 -4.06
CA GLU A 330 22.59 15.74 -3.82
C GLU A 330 22.00 17.11 -4.16
N GLU A 331 21.18 17.20 -5.21
CA GLU A 331 20.46 18.42 -5.58
C GLU A 331 19.34 18.79 -4.57
N LEU A 332 18.73 17.79 -3.94
CA LEU A 332 17.56 17.95 -3.07
C LEU A 332 17.91 18.18 -1.60
N TRP A 333 18.98 17.52 -1.11
CA TRP A 333 19.30 17.50 0.30
C TRP A 333 19.91 18.81 0.79
N ASN A 334 19.32 19.36 1.85
CA ASN A 334 19.74 20.64 2.45
C ASN A 334 20.68 20.48 3.65
N GLY A 335 21.18 19.28 3.95
CA GLY A 335 22.05 19.01 5.09
C GLY A 335 21.32 18.68 6.40
N ALA A 336 19.99 18.81 6.45
CA ALA A 336 19.23 18.47 7.65
C ALA A 336 19.16 16.94 7.88
N PRO A 337 19.00 16.49 9.16
CA PRO A 337 18.93 15.07 9.50
C PRO A 337 17.79 14.35 8.79
N ILE A 338 18.12 13.23 8.12
CA ILE A 338 17.20 12.45 7.30
C ILE A 338 16.62 11.31 8.12
N ARG A 339 15.28 11.27 8.24
CA ARG A 339 14.53 10.19 8.89
C ARG A 339 14.12 9.08 7.94
N LEU A 340 13.80 9.39 6.68
CA LEU A 340 13.35 8.41 5.68
C LEU A 340 13.92 8.81 4.32
N LEU A 341 14.35 7.80 3.57
CA LEU A 341 14.69 7.90 2.16
C LEU A 341 13.79 6.99 1.33
N GLY A 342 13.42 7.46 0.14
CA GLY A 342 12.63 6.70 -0.82
C GLY A 342 13.07 6.90 -2.25
N ILE A 343 12.90 5.86 -3.06
CA ILE A 343 13.02 5.89 -4.52
C ILE A 343 11.70 5.42 -5.11
N ARG A 344 11.21 6.16 -6.10
CA ARG A 344 10.03 5.79 -6.88
C ARG A 344 10.31 5.94 -8.35
N THR A 345 9.98 4.90 -9.13
CA THR A 345 10.00 4.95 -10.59
C THR A 345 8.59 5.10 -11.15
N SER A 346 8.49 5.70 -12.32
CA SER A 346 7.23 5.93 -13.04
C SER A 346 7.45 5.94 -14.55
N LYS A 347 6.37 6.16 -15.31
CA LYS A 347 6.38 6.02 -16.78
C LYS A 347 6.92 4.64 -17.16
N LEU A 348 6.29 3.60 -16.61
CA LEU A 348 6.67 2.23 -16.89
C LEU A 348 6.31 1.88 -18.33
N GLN A 349 7.22 1.17 -19.00
CA GLN A 349 7.06 0.62 -20.33
C GLN A 349 7.28 -0.88 -20.26
N ASP A 350 6.46 -1.66 -20.96
CA ASP A 350 6.65 -3.10 -21.06
C ASP A 350 7.95 -3.42 -21.84
N GLU A 351 8.64 -4.49 -21.47
CA GLU A 351 9.85 -4.95 -22.13
C GLU A 351 9.63 -5.24 -23.63
N ASN A 352 8.40 -5.60 -24.01
CA ASN A 352 8.02 -5.94 -25.38
C ASN A 352 7.46 -4.74 -26.18
N GLU A 353 7.25 -3.59 -25.56
CA GLU A 353 6.81 -2.39 -26.27
C GLU A 353 7.96 -1.75 -27.06
N PRO A 354 7.71 -1.36 -28.34
CA PRO A 354 8.72 -0.66 -29.10
C PRO A 354 9.05 0.69 -28.48
N VAL A 355 10.32 0.91 -28.18
CA VAL A 355 10.79 2.20 -27.65
C VAL A 355 10.74 3.23 -28.79
N GLN A 356 9.90 4.24 -28.64
CA GLN A 356 9.89 5.39 -29.57
C GLN A 356 11.17 6.20 -29.33
N MET A 357 12.14 6.05 -30.26
CA MET A 357 13.35 6.88 -30.23
C MET A 357 13.00 8.29 -30.75
N SER A 358 13.41 9.30 -30.01
CA SER A 358 13.31 10.69 -30.45
C SER A 358 14.35 10.95 -31.56
N LEU A 359 14.01 11.86 -32.48
CA LEU A 359 14.96 12.29 -33.53
C LEU A 359 16.26 12.85 -32.94
N PHE A 360 16.17 13.44 -31.75
CA PHE A 360 17.31 13.95 -30.97
C PHE A 360 18.19 12.83 -30.38
N ASP A 361 17.66 11.64 -30.18
CA ASP A 361 18.44 10.48 -29.70
C ASP A 361 19.38 9.94 -30.79
N LEU A 362 19.07 10.21 -32.06
CA LEU A 362 19.89 9.84 -33.22
C LEU A 362 21.07 10.79 -33.47
N ASP A 363 20.93 12.08 -33.14
CA ASP A 363 21.97 13.09 -33.36
C ASP A 363 23.05 13.10 -32.30
N PHE A 364 22.72 12.80 -31.02
CA PHE A 364 23.70 12.74 -29.95
C PHE A 364 24.73 11.60 -30.10
N SER A 365 24.50 10.62 -30.96
CA SER A 365 25.45 9.55 -31.21
C SER A 365 26.62 9.96 -32.12
N LYS A 366 26.55 11.15 -32.75
CA LYS A 366 27.58 11.62 -33.72
C LYS A 366 28.47 12.76 -33.21
N GLU A 367 28.05 13.56 -32.23
CA GLU A 367 28.81 14.79 -31.87
C GLU A 367 29.54 14.76 -30.51
N VAL A 368 29.38 13.75 -29.67
CA VAL A 368 30.18 13.65 -28.45
C VAL A 368 31.41 12.77 -28.69
N LYS A 369 32.33 13.25 -29.53
CA LYS A 369 33.69 12.74 -29.65
C LYS A 369 34.74 13.57 -28.87
N THR A 370 34.33 14.45 -28.01
CA THR A 370 35.25 15.17 -27.12
C THR A 370 34.66 15.24 -25.71
N GLU A 371 35.43 14.63 -24.82
CA GLU A 371 35.33 14.64 -23.36
C GLU A 371 34.28 13.74 -22.71
N GLN A 372 34.84 12.72 -22.07
CA GLN A 372 34.30 11.76 -21.14
C GLN A 372 33.50 10.56 -21.71
N SER A 373 34.27 9.59 -22.10
CA SER A 373 33.96 8.20 -22.44
C SER A 373 33.28 7.42 -21.28
N PHE A 374 31.96 7.55 -21.11
CA PHE A 374 31.22 6.69 -20.15
C PHE A 374 30.03 5.92 -20.74
N THR A 375 29.76 5.96 -22.05
CA THR A 375 28.49 5.44 -22.59
C THR A 375 28.55 4.38 -23.69
N LYS A 376 29.72 3.85 -24.05
CA LYS A 376 29.84 2.67 -24.94
C LYS A 376 31.04 1.84 -24.53
N GLY A 377 30.87 1.00 -23.54
CA GLY A 377 31.88 0.03 -23.17
C GLY A 377 31.28 -1.35 -22.94
N PRO A 378 32.10 -2.39 -22.95
CA PRO A 378 31.74 -3.76 -22.61
C PRO A 378 31.11 -3.90 -21.21
N ASN A 379 30.93 -2.79 -20.51
CA ASN A 379 30.44 -2.71 -19.14
C ASN A 379 28.90 -2.82 -19.02
N ARG A 380 28.11 -2.40 -20.05
CA ARG A 380 26.64 -2.42 -19.97
C ARG A 380 26.09 -3.84 -19.94
N GLU A 381 26.48 -4.68 -20.90
CA GLU A 381 26.07 -6.09 -20.93
C GLU A 381 26.56 -6.86 -19.69
N LYS A 382 27.74 -6.51 -19.20
CA LYS A 382 28.28 -7.11 -17.96
C LYS A 382 27.44 -6.72 -16.74
N LEU A 383 27.01 -5.48 -16.63
CA LEU A 383 26.16 -5.01 -15.52
C LEU A 383 24.76 -5.63 -15.59
N GLU A 384 24.17 -5.73 -16.78
CA GLU A 384 22.88 -6.40 -16.96
C GLU A 384 22.96 -7.91 -16.63
N LYS A 385 24.05 -8.58 -17.05
CA LYS A 385 24.31 -9.98 -16.67
C LYS A 385 24.55 -10.14 -15.17
N LEU A 386 25.24 -9.20 -14.54
CA LEU A 386 25.47 -9.18 -13.11
C LEU A 386 24.14 -8.99 -12.36
N ASP A 387 23.30 -8.02 -12.75
CA ASP A 387 22.01 -7.79 -12.12
C ASP A 387 21.11 -9.05 -12.23
N LYS A 388 21.06 -9.71 -13.41
CA LYS A 388 20.33 -10.98 -13.59
C LYS A 388 20.88 -12.10 -12.74
N ALA A 389 22.21 -12.26 -12.68
CA ALA A 389 22.84 -13.30 -11.86
C ALA A 389 22.57 -13.09 -10.35
N MET A 390 22.60 -11.83 -9.89
CA MET A 390 22.24 -11.50 -8.51
C MET A 390 20.78 -11.82 -8.21
N ASP A 391 19.85 -11.49 -9.13
CA ASP A 391 18.43 -11.80 -9.00
C ASP A 391 18.21 -13.33 -8.93
N ASP A 392 18.90 -14.11 -9.75
CA ASP A 392 18.81 -15.58 -9.76
C ASP A 392 19.33 -16.20 -8.45
N ILE A 393 20.43 -15.67 -7.91
CA ILE A 393 20.96 -16.12 -6.60
C ILE A 393 19.97 -15.79 -5.49
N LYS A 394 19.46 -14.55 -5.44
CA LYS A 394 18.46 -14.14 -4.46
C LYS A 394 17.16 -14.98 -4.55
N LYS A 395 16.74 -15.32 -5.76
CA LYS A 395 15.55 -16.18 -5.99
C LYS A 395 15.76 -17.61 -5.45
N ARG A 396 16.97 -18.17 -5.58
CA ARG A 396 17.28 -19.56 -5.16
C ARG A 396 17.58 -19.68 -3.68
N PHE A 397 18.29 -18.71 -3.11
CA PHE A 397 18.88 -18.80 -1.77
C PHE A 397 18.36 -17.75 -0.79
N GLY A 398 17.45 -16.87 -1.22
CA GLY A 398 16.89 -15.79 -0.40
C GLY A 398 17.60 -14.45 -0.60
N ASP A 399 16.91 -13.36 -0.23
CA ASP A 399 17.38 -11.99 -0.50
C ASP A 399 18.70 -11.62 0.18
N GLY A 400 19.03 -12.27 1.31
CA GLY A 400 20.27 -12.07 2.06
C GLY A 400 21.47 -12.89 1.57
N ALA A 401 21.30 -13.78 0.58
CA ALA A 401 22.35 -14.71 0.14
C ALA A 401 23.51 -14.02 -0.58
N ILE A 402 23.29 -12.87 -1.18
CA ILE A 402 24.29 -12.06 -1.86
C ILE A 402 24.02 -10.57 -1.62
N VAL A 403 25.07 -9.85 -1.21
CA VAL A 403 25.05 -8.40 -1.01
C VAL A 403 26.24 -7.76 -1.70
N ARG A 404 26.14 -6.51 -2.11
CA ARG A 404 27.27 -5.80 -2.71
C ARG A 404 28.31 -5.48 -1.63
N GLY A 405 29.60 -5.63 -1.94
CA GLY A 405 30.70 -5.37 -1.00
C GLY A 405 30.70 -3.95 -0.42
N SER A 406 30.17 -2.97 -1.13
CA SER A 406 29.95 -1.60 -0.63
C SER A 406 28.97 -1.50 0.54
N SER A 407 28.11 -2.50 0.74
CA SER A 407 27.18 -2.58 1.88
C SER A 407 27.81 -3.17 3.14
N LEU A 408 28.94 -3.89 3.02
CA LEU A 408 29.56 -4.66 4.10
C LEU A 408 30.59 -3.89 4.95
N ILE A 409 30.99 -2.68 4.58
CA ILE A 409 32.17 -1.99 5.15
C ILE A 409 31.95 -1.49 6.61
N LYS A 410 30.77 -1.60 7.21
CA LYS A 410 30.52 -1.10 8.57
C LYS A 410 30.70 -2.10 9.72
N GLU A 411 30.79 -3.40 9.49
CA GLU A 411 30.90 -4.35 10.61
C GLU A 411 32.36 -4.54 11.13
N LYS A 412 33.39 -4.17 10.36
CA LYS A 412 34.80 -4.35 10.78
C LYS A 412 35.35 -3.24 11.69
N GLN A 413 34.69 -2.09 11.80
CA GLN A 413 35.18 -1.03 12.69
C GLN A 413 34.67 -1.10 14.14
N SER A 414 33.62 -1.91 14.41
CA SER A 414 33.11 -2.12 15.77
C SER A 414 33.79 -3.26 16.53
N LEU A 415 34.54 -4.14 15.85
CA LEU A 415 35.26 -5.25 16.49
C LEU A 415 36.68 -4.89 16.88
N SER A 416 37.30 -3.83 16.32
CA SER A 416 38.63 -3.37 16.69
C SER A 416 38.67 -2.34 17.84
N ALA A 417 37.54 -1.90 18.34
CA ALA A 417 37.42 -0.94 19.46
C ALA A 417 37.08 -1.61 20.81
N GLN A 418 37.10 -2.95 20.89
CA GLN A 418 36.91 -3.72 22.13
C GLN A 418 38.17 -4.49 22.58
N GLU A 419 39.31 -4.29 21.91
CA GLU A 419 40.61 -4.91 22.29
C GLU A 419 41.70 -3.84 22.56
N GLU A 420 41.37 -2.71 23.20
CA GLU A 420 42.35 -1.86 23.88
C GLU A 420 41.87 -1.47 25.27
#